data_481f56ae2e9fec7ffde41326b5cd0583
#
_entry.id   481f56ae2e9fec7ffde41326b5cd0583
#
_cell.length_a   1.000
_cell.length_b   1.000
_cell.length_c   1.000
_cell.angle_alpha   90.00
_cell.angle_beta   90.00
_cell.angle_gamma   90.00
#
_symmetry.space_group_name_H-M   'P 1'
#
loop_
_entity.id
_entity.type
_entity.pdbx_description
1 polymer ?
#
loop_
_entity_poly.entity_id
_entity_poly.type
_entity_poly.pdbx_seq_one_letter_code
_entity_poly.pdbx_strand_id
1 'polypeptide(L)'
;MINRLKITAVLVLLFSLNLSGQTKKEIFDYLKTLGHGKYLFGQMATWVHNENPDMDDSTNWIRKIHDHTGIYPRYACITYDYDDDPFTDAQWNEGVKKLHDRGFIAGVYNFYANPCGGRWNSPVTLDPIFEDGDNAIKADFYKQMDRMAANMQWLKDNGITVIYTPFVELDDKNKWHAKEGSRNGIRLYRLVHDYFTKKGLDNIIWAFHTTQRPGALQEYYPGDEYVDIIGKSAYGSGLIFNEYEWAVEKKRSSGKVIWWGELGIRDQKDEPRDCFDVLTKLETSFPELAGFSFWSDAGFYNVVDNLNGPKFMADPKLVTLKKR
;
A
#
# COMPACT_ATOMS: atom_id res chain seq x y z
N MET A 1 58.07 -23.11 1.56
CA MET A 1 56.85 -22.85 0.77
C MET A 1 55.71 -22.51 1.77
N ILE A 2 55.41 -21.23 1.92
CA ILE A 2 54.40 -20.75 2.90
C ILE A 2 53.15 -20.40 2.09
N ASN A 3 52.10 -21.22 2.27
CA ASN A 3 50.78 -20.98 1.68
C ASN A 3 50.13 -19.76 2.35
N ARG A 4 49.94 -18.67 1.61
CA ARG A 4 49.13 -17.52 2.03
C ARG A 4 47.65 -17.83 1.77
N LEU A 5 46.91 -18.15 2.83
CA LEU A 5 45.45 -18.09 2.82
C LEU A 5 45.01 -16.63 2.61
N LYS A 6 44.36 -16.37 1.49
CA LYS A 6 43.63 -15.11 1.30
C LYS A 6 42.28 -15.19 2.02
N ILE A 7 42.17 -14.53 3.16
CA ILE A 7 40.90 -14.29 3.85
C ILE A 7 40.20 -13.16 3.12
N THR A 8 39.20 -13.49 2.32
CA THR A 8 38.30 -12.48 1.72
C THR A 8 37.31 -12.07 2.81
N ALA A 9 37.54 -10.93 3.45
CA ALA A 9 36.60 -10.33 4.36
C ALA A 9 35.38 -9.84 3.56
N VAL A 10 34.26 -10.53 3.69
CA VAL A 10 32.95 -10.04 3.22
C VAL A 10 32.52 -8.95 4.21
N LEU A 11 32.67 -7.71 3.79
CA LEU A 11 32.16 -6.54 4.53
C LEU A 11 30.64 -6.55 4.38
N VAL A 12 29.93 -7.11 5.35
CA VAL A 12 28.47 -6.93 5.51
C VAL A 12 28.27 -5.52 6.02
N LEU A 13 28.05 -4.59 5.11
CA LEU A 13 27.60 -3.24 5.43
C LEU A 13 26.17 -3.34 6.01
N LEU A 14 26.08 -3.33 7.34
CA LEU A 14 24.86 -3.10 8.07
C LEU A 14 24.45 -1.61 7.86
N PHE A 15 23.78 -1.33 6.75
CA PHE A 15 23.09 -0.06 6.59
C PHE A 15 21.92 -0.03 7.58
N SER A 16 22.12 0.65 8.71
CA SER A 16 21.01 1.20 9.48
C SER A 16 20.43 2.37 8.67
N LEU A 17 19.53 2.07 7.75
CA LEU A 17 18.89 3.05 6.88
C LEU A 17 18.00 3.97 7.74
N ASN A 18 18.49 5.15 8.04
CA ASN A 18 17.65 6.29 8.38
C ASN A 18 16.86 6.67 7.12
N LEU A 19 15.59 6.31 7.04
CA LEU A 19 14.76 6.57 5.84
C LEU A 19 14.18 7.99 5.78
N SER A 20 14.37 8.85 6.78
CA SER A 20 13.98 10.25 6.68
C SER A 20 14.82 10.94 5.61
N GLY A 21 14.16 11.42 4.55
CA GLY A 21 14.81 12.07 3.41
C GLY A 21 15.25 11.13 2.27
N GLN A 22 14.77 9.87 2.24
CA GLN A 22 15.07 8.97 1.12
C GLN A 22 14.26 9.33 -0.13
N THR A 23 14.95 9.29 -1.26
CA THR A 23 14.36 9.47 -2.59
C THR A 23 13.47 8.30 -2.98
N LYS A 24 12.54 8.53 -3.93
CA LYS A 24 11.76 7.45 -4.57
C LYS A 24 12.63 6.27 -4.98
N LYS A 25 13.79 6.54 -5.60
CA LYS A 25 14.69 5.49 -6.09
C LYS A 25 15.24 4.63 -4.96
N GLU A 26 15.66 5.23 -3.85
CA GLU A 26 16.24 4.50 -2.72
C GLU A 26 15.21 3.62 -2.03
N ILE A 27 13.99 4.13 -1.81
CA ILE A 27 12.90 3.33 -1.22
C ILE A 27 12.52 2.18 -2.16
N PHE A 28 12.35 2.45 -3.45
CA PHE A 28 11.96 1.43 -4.41
C PHE A 28 13.04 0.35 -4.60
N ASP A 29 14.31 0.74 -4.67
CA ASP A 29 15.42 -0.21 -4.74
C ASP A 29 15.51 -1.06 -3.46
N TYR A 30 15.26 -0.47 -2.30
CA TYR A 30 15.17 -1.23 -1.06
C TYR A 30 14.03 -2.26 -1.10
N LEU A 31 12.82 -1.88 -1.53
CA LEU A 31 11.68 -2.81 -1.65
C LEU A 31 11.98 -3.99 -2.56
N LYS A 32 12.74 -3.79 -3.64
CA LYS A 32 13.18 -4.86 -4.55
C LYS A 32 14.12 -5.88 -3.90
N THR A 33 14.79 -5.53 -2.81
CA THR A 33 15.66 -6.47 -2.07
C THR A 33 14.89 -7.40 -1.14
N LEU A 34 13.59 -7.18 -0.94
CA LEU A 34 12.74 -7.93 -0.04
C LEU A 34 12.13 -9.17 -0.72
N GLY A 35 11.65 -10.07 0.09
CA GLY A 35 11.25 -11.42 -0.26
C GLY A 35 12.27 -12.45 0.29
N HIS A 36 12.05 -13.75 0.01
CA HIS A 36 12.99 -14.84 0.36
C HIS A 36 13.47 -14.82 1.83
N GLY A 37 12.53 -14.68 2.76
CA GLY A 37 12.83 -14.67 4.20
C GLY A 37 13.09 -13.29 4.79
N LYS A 38 12.83 -12.21 4.04
CA LYS A 38 12.79 -10.83 4.54
C LYS A 38 11.55 -10.13 3.98
N TYR A 39 10.59 -9.85 4.83
CA TYR A 39 9.29 -9.34 4.43
C TYR A 39 8.95 -8.03 5.13
N LEU A 40 8.54 -7.02 4.38
CA LEU A 40 8.05 -5.76 4.92
C LEU A 40 6.78 -6.00 5.72
N PHE A 41 6.80 -5.64 7.00
CA PHE A 41 5.60 -5.62 7.82
C PHE A 41 4.93 -4.26 7.69
N GLY A 42 3.72 -4.24 7.16
CA GLY A 42 2.90 -3.06 6.98
C GLY A 42 1.58 -3.12 7.72
N GLN A 43 1.00 -1.94 7.95
CA GLN A 43 -0.32 -1.76 8.55
C GLN A 43 -1.01 -0.54 7.95
N MET A 44 -2.30 -0.67 7.64
CA MET A 44 -3.16 0.48 7.43
C MET A 44 -3.33 1.24 8.75
N ALA A 45 -2.93 2.49 8.79
CA ALA A 45 -3.01 3.34 9.97
C ALA A 45 -4.44 3.79 10.26
N THR A 46 -5.17 4.10 9.18
CA THR A 46 -6.56 4.56 9.24
C THR A 46 -7.37 3.93 8.11
N TRP A 47 -8.66 3.71 8.36
CA TRP A 47 -9.61 3.34 7.32
C TRP A 47 -10.63 4.44 7.14
N VAL A 48 -11.57 4.65 8.05
CA VAL A 48 -12.66 5.63 7.88
C VAL A 48 -13.11 6.28 9.19
N HIS A 49 -13.67 7.47 9.07
CA HIS A 49 -14.56 8.22 9.97
C HIS A 49 -14.16 8.39 11.44
N ASN A 50 -13.53 7.42 12.07
CA ASN A 50 -13.23 7.40 13.50
C ASN A 50 -11.76 7.18 13.83
N GLU A 51 -10.91 7.04 12.83
CA GLU A 51 -9.51 6.72 13.01
C GLU A 51 -8.66 7.94 12.64
N ASN A 52 -8.12 8.59 13.66
CA ASN A 52 -7.32 9.80 13.49
C ASN A 52 -6.04 9.52 12.68
N PRO A 53 -5.68 10.33 11.67
CA PRO A 53 -4.42 10.17 10.93
C PRO A 53 -3.17 10.37 11.80
N ASP A 54 -3.29 10.98 12.99
CA ASP A 54 -2.19 11.05 13.95
C ASP A 54 -1.88 9.67 14.54
N MET A 55 -0.70 9.15 14.25
CA MET A 55 -0.26 7.83 14.74
C MET A 55 -0.14 7.71 16.27
N ASP A 56 -0.17 8.80 17.00
CA ASP A 56 -0.14 8.78 18.47
C ASP A 56 -1.56 8.83 19.07
N ASP A 57 -2.60 9.02 18.25
CA ASP A 57 -3.98 8.94 18.68
C ASP A 57 -4.39 7.48 18.97
N SER A 58 -5.21 7.28 20.00
CA SER A 58 -5.66 5.95 20.43
C SER A 58 -6.55 5.23 19.43
N THR A 59 -7.16 5.94 18.49
CA THR A 59 -7.97 5.36 17.42
C THR A 59 -7.13 4.83 16.28
N ASN A 60 -5.90 5.34 16.09
CA ASN A 60 -4.97 4.94 15.03
C ASN A 60 -4.44 3.51 15.22
N TRP A 61 -4.43 2.71 14.16
CA TRP A 61 -3.99 1.31 14.25
C TRP A 61 -2.49 1.16 14.48
N ILE A 62 -1.67 2.12 14.09
CA ILE A 62 -0.23 2.11 14.41
C ILE A 62 -0.03 2.18 15.92
N ARG A 63 -0.82 3.01 16.62
CA ARG A 63 -0.83 3.11 18.07
C ARG A 63 -1.32 1.81 18.72
N LYS A 64 -2.48 1.29 18.28
CA LYS A 64 -3.06 0.05 18.84
C LYS A 64 -2.10 -1.13 18.73
N ILE A 65 -1.44 -1.30 17.56
CA ILE A 65 -0.46 -2.37 17.37
C ILE A 65 0.76 -2.18 18.26
N HIS A 66 1.29 -0.98 18.35
CA HIS A 66 2.43 -0.70 19.23
C HIS A 66 2.08 -0.95 20.69
N ASP A 67 0.91 -0.53 21.15
CA ASP A 67 0.47 -0.74 22.54
C ASP A 67 0.31 -2.24 22.85
N HIS A 68 -0.13 -3.04 21.88
CA HIS A 68 -0.26 -4.50 22.02
C HIS A 68 1.07 -5.25 21.94
N THR A 69 2.01 -4.83 21.08
CA THR A 69 3.21 -5.62 20.74
C THR A 69 4.53 -5.00 21.20
N GLY A 70 4.55 -3.70 21.48
CA GLY A 70 5.76 -2.92 21.75
C GLY A 70 6.61 -2.65 20.50
N ILE A 71 6.13 -2.99 19.30
CA ILE A 71 6.87 -2.89 18.03
C ILE A 71 6.04 -2.11 17.01
N TYR A 72 6.69 -1.21 16.27
CA TYR A 72 6.06 -0.52 15.15
C TYR A 72 6.23 -1.29 13.84
N PRO A 73 5.23 -1.31 12.95
CA PRO A 73 5.42 -1.74 11.57
C PRO A 73 6.46 -0.86 10.85
N ARG A 74 6.99 -1.30 9.72
CA ARG A 74 7.92 -0.51 8.91
C ARG A 74 7.20 0.31 7.84
N TYR A 75 6.11 -0.20 7.31
CA TYR A 75 5.22 0.50 6.39
C TYR A 75 3.93 0.87 7.10
N ALA A 76 3.46 2.08 6.88
CA ALA A 76 2.16 2.52 7.37
C ALA A 76 1.45 3.36 6.30
N CYS A 77 0.17 3.11 6.11
CA CYS A 77 -0.64 3.76 5.10
C CYS A 77 -1.79 4.54 5.73
N ILE A 78 -1.98 5.78 5.28
CA ILE A 78 -3.12 6.63 5.64
C ILE A 78 -4.09 6.65 4.47
N THR A 79 -5.38 6.56 4.77
CA THR A 79 -6.46 6.69 3.80
C THR A 79 -6.87 8.15 3.67
N TYR A 80 -6.93 8.64 2.43
CA TYR A 80 -7.51 9.94 2.05
C TYR A 80 -8.86 9.65 1.40
N ASP A 81 -9.94 9.92 2.12
CA ASP A 81 -11.30 9.68 1.64
C ASP A 81 -12.00 11.00 1.34
N TYR A 82 -12.39 11.19 0.09
CA TYR A 82 -13.04 12.42 -0.38
C TYR A 82 -14.58 12.36 -0.33
N ASP A 83 -15.13 11.20 0.02
CA ASP A 83 -16.59 11.02 0.04
C ASP A 83 -17.21 11.40 1.41
N ASP A 84 -16.59 10.96 2.52
CA ASP A 84 -17.26 11.09 3.85
C ASP A 84 -16.29 11.17 5.04
N ASP A 85 -15.00 11.52 4.85
CA ASP A 85 -14.05 11.59 5.95
C ASP A 85 -14.13 12.94 6.68
N PRO A 86 -14.22 12.95 8.03
CA PRO A 86 -14.26 14.17 8.81
C PRO A 86 -12.92 14.92 8.85
N PHE A 87 -11.82 14.31 8.42
CA PHE A 87 -10.49 14.90 8.47
C PHE A 87 -10.20 15.79 7.25
N THR A 88 -9.40 16.82 7.49
CA THR A 88 -8.96 17.75 6.45
C THR A 88 -7.69 17.26 5.75
N ASP A 89 -7.43 17.78 4.53
CA ASP A 89 -6.18 17.54 3.82
C ASP A 89 -4.94 17.81 4.68
N ALA A 90 -4.98 18.88 5.49
CA ALA A 90 -3.88 19.23 6.40
C ALA A 90 -3.64 18.15 7.47
N GLN A 91 -4.71 17.58 8.04
CA GLN A 91 -4.61 16.53 9.04
C GLN A 91 -4.05 15.22 8.45
N TRP A 92 -4.50 14.85 7.24
CA TRP A 92 -3.93 13.70 6.52
C TRP A 92 -2.45 13.91 6.21
N ASN A 93 -2.09 15.06 5.66
CA ASN A 93 -0.71 15.40 5.32
C ASN A 93 0.21 15.38 6.55
N GLU A 94 -0.22 15.97 7.65
CA GLU A 94 0.54 15.95 8.92
C GLU A 94 0.66 14.52 9.47
N GLY A 95 -0.38 13.68 9.33
CA GLY A 95 -0.32 12.27 9.69
C GLY A 95 0.75 11.52 8.90
N VAL A 96 0.77 11.68 7.57
CA VAL A 96 1.79 11.08 6.69
C VAL A 96 3.18 11.60 7.06
N LYS A 97 3.31 12.91 7.29
CA LYS A 97 4.58 13.52 7.71
C LYS A 97 5.07 12.93 9.04
N LYS A 98 4.20 12.77 10.02
CA LYS A 98 4.55 12.19 11.32
C LYS A 98 5.04 10.75 11.19
N LEU A 99 4.41 9.93 10.34
CA LEU A 99 4.91 8.60 10.01
C LEU A 99 6.31 8.66 9.40
N HIS A 100 6.51 9.51 8.38
CA HIS A 100 7.80 9.69 7.73
C HIS A 100 8.89 10.12 8.73
N ASP A 101 8.64 11.13 9.56
CA ASP A 101 9.60 11.66 10.55
C ASP A 101 9.98 10.61 11.60
N ARG A 102 9.08 9.66 11.89
CA ARG A 102 9.35 8.50 12.75
C ARG A 102 10.12 7.39 12.02
N GLY A 103 10.32 7.51 10.72
CA GLY A 103 11.10 6.59 9.90
C GLY A 103 10.27 5.47 9.26
N PHE A 104 8.96 5.60 9.15
CA PHE A 104 8.15 4.67 8.35
C PHE A 104 8.37 4.89 6.85
N ILE A 105 8.18 3.83 6.06
CA ILE A 105 7.83 3.99 4.66
C ILE A 105 6.35 4.37 4.65
N ALA A 106 6.06 5.56 4.16
CA ALA A 106 4.71 6.09 4.18
C ALA A 106 3.91 5.65 2.94
N GLY A 107 2.65 5.31 3.16
CA GLY A 107 1.68 4.99 2.11
C GLY A 107 0.49 5.93 2.13
N VAL A 108 -0.14 6.07 0.98
CA VAL A 108 -1.40 6.79 0.81
C VAL A 108 -2.34 5.94 -0.03
N TYR A 109 -3.47 5.57 0.54
CA TYR A 109 -4.62 5.05 -0.19
C TYR A 109 -5.58 6.19 -0.45
N ASN A 110 -6.10 6.28 -1.67
CA ASN A 110 -7.04 7.32 -2.02
C ASN A 110 -8.40 6.74 -2.43
N PHE A 111 -9.44 7.35 -1.89
CA PHE A 111 -10.83 7.10 -2.26
C PHE A 111 -11.40 8.38 -2.87
N TYR A 112 -11.36 8.45 -4.21
CA TYR A 112 -12.06 9.50 -4.93
C TYR A 112 -13.57 9.32 -4.77
N ALA A 113 -14.28 10.41 -4.51
CA ALA A 113 -15.74 10.40 -4.52
C ALA A 113 -16.27 10.09 -5.93
N ASN A 114 -17.47 9.55 -6.02
CA ASN A 114 -18.11 9.25 -7.30
C ASN A 114 -18.37 10.56 -8.08
N PRO A 115 -17.74 10.79 -9.24
CA PRO A 115 -17.86 12.05 -9.98
C PRO A 115 -19.26 12.26 -10.59
N CYS A 116 -20.10 11.23 -10.62
CA CYS A 116 -21.51 11.34 -10.97
C CYS A 116 -22.41 11.69 -9.78
N GLY A 117 -21.83 11.85 -8.59
CA GLY A 117 -22.56 12.05 -7.33
C GLY A 117 -23.07 10.73 -6.72
N GLY A 118 -23.63 10.83 -5.52
CA GLY A 118 -24.03 9.68 -4.73
C GLY A 118 -22.87 9.12 -3.92
N ARG A 119 -23.01 7.87 -3.43
CA ARG A 119 -22.03 7.20 -2.56
C ARG A 119 -20.99 6.44 -3.40
N TRP A 120 -19.93 5.98 -2.74
CA TRP A 120 -18.85 5.18 -3.32
C TRP A 120 -19.33 3.96 -4.16
N ASN A 121 -20.51 3.42 -3.86
CA ASN A 121 -21.12 2.28 -4.55
C ASN A 121 -22.27 2.66 -5.49
N SER A 122 -22.54 3.94 -5.70
CA SER A 122 -23.61 4.40 -6.60
C SER A 122 -23.27 4.12 -8.07
N PRO A 123 -24.28 4.09 -8.97
CA PRO A 123 -24.06 4.02 -10.41
C PRO A 123 -23.14 5.14 -10.89
N VAL A 124 -22.43 4.87 -11.98
CA VAL A 124 -21.51 5.81 -12.60
C VAL A 124 -21.60 5.69 -14.13
N THR A 125 -21.26 6.76 -14.84
CA THR A 125 -20.94 6.76 -16.25
C THR A 125 -19.58 7.39 -16.44
N LEU A 126 -18.58 6.61 -16.82
CA LEU A 126 -17.17 7.03 -16.83
C LEU A 126 -16.71 7.65 -18.16
N ASP A 127 -17.33 7.29 -19.28
CA ASP A 127 -16.91 7.80 -20.60
C ASP A 127 -16.83 9.32 -20.67
N PRO A 128 -17.72 10.13 -20.04
CA PRO A 128 -17.61 11.59 -20.06
C PRO A 128 -16.30 12.14 -19.48
N ILE A 129 -15.63 11.39 -18.59
CA ILE A 129 -14.30 11.80 -18.04
C ILE A 129 -13.26 11.86 -19.15
N PHE A 130 -13.38 11.01 -20.15
CA PHE A 130 -12.38 10.77 -21.19
C PHE A 130 -12.71 11.42 -22.53
N GLU A 131 -13.92 11.97 -22.69
CA GLU A 131 -14.37 12.64 -23.91
C GLU A 131 -13.77 14.04 -24.04
N ASP A 132 -13.68 14.52 -25.28
CA ASP A 132 -13.32 15.91 -25.55
C ASP A 132 -14.45 16.85 -25.09
N GLY A 133 -14.06 18.08 -24.72
CA GLY A 133 -14.98 19.08 -24.21
C GLY A 133 -15.20 19.03 -22.71
N ASP A 134 -15.93 20.03 -22.22
CA ASP A 134 -16.21 20.21 -20.81
C ASP A 134 -17.58 19.62 -20.45
N ASN A 135 -17.62 18.86 -19.39
CA ASN A 135 -18.83 18.36 -18.75
C ASN A 135 -18.67 18.28 -17.23
N ALA A 136 -19.77 18.22 -16.50
CA ALA A 136 -19.77 18.29 -15.04
C ALA A 136 -19.03 17.10 -14.38
N ILE A 137 -19.14 15.89 -14.94
CA ILE A 137 -18.51 14.67 -14.42
C ILE A 137 -16.99 14.78 -14.54
N LYS A 138 -16.50 15.18 -15.72
CA LYS A 138 -15.09 15.44 -15.94
C LYS A 138 -14.56 16.54 -15.04
N ALA A 139 -15.26 17.65 -14.95
CA ALA A 139 -14.87 18.78 -14.11
C ALA A 139 -14.76 18.38 -12.62
N ASP A 140 -15.71 17.59 -12.12
CA ASP A 140 -15.66 17.10 -10.75
C ASP A 140 -14.47 16.16 -10.52
N PHE A 141 -14.25 15.18 -11.40
CA PHE A 141 -13.12 14.26 -11.26
C PHE A 141 -11.76 14.99 -11.34
N TYR A 142 -11.60 15.95 -12.25
CA TYR A 142 -10.39 16.77 -12.33
C TYR A 142 -10.18 17.65 -11.09
N LYS A 143 -11.24 18.20 -10.51
CA LYS A 143 -11.17 18.93 -9.23
C LYS A 143 -10.65 18.03 -8.09
N GLN A 144 -11.10 16.78 -8.03
CA GLN A 144 -10.60 15.83 -7.03
C GLN A 144 -9.13 15.45 -7.29
N MET A 145 -8.74 15.24 -8.56
CA MET A 145 -7.33 15.02 -8.92
C MET A 145 -6.46 16.23 -8.57
N ASP A 146 -6.93 17.45 -8.77
CA ASP A 146 -6.20 18.67 -8.38
C ASP A 146 -6.01 18.75 -6.87
N ARG A 147 -7.05 18.43 -6.08
CA ARG A 147 -6.96 18.35 -4.62
C ARG A 147 -5.90 17.33 -4.18
N MET A 148 -5.92 16.14 -4.77
CA MET A 148 -4.94 15.09 -4.43
C MET A 148 -3.53 15.46 -4.89
N ALA A 149 -3.40 16.08 -6.07
CA ALA A 149 -2.10 16.56 -6.56
C ALA A 149 -1.52 17.66 -5.66
N ALA A 150 -2.35 18.52 -5.08
CA ALA A 150 -1.91 19.52 -4.09
C ALA A 150 -1.39 18.85 -2.81
N ASN A 151 -2.05 17.78 -2.32
CA ASN A 151 -1.57 16.99 -1.19
C ASN A 151 -0.22 16.32 -1.51
N MET A 152 -0.08 15.70 -2.68
CA MET A 152 1.19 15.08 -3.11
C MET A 152 2.31 16.11 -3.28
N GLN A 153 1.98 17.31 -3.76
CA GLN A 153 2.96 18.40 -3.85
C GLN A 153 3.40 18.85 -2.46
N TRP A 154 2.48 18.99 -1.51
CA TRP A 154 2.84 19.32 -0.13
C TRP A 154 3.77 18.26 0.49
N LEU A 155 3.49 16.96 0.26
CA LEU A 155 4.37 15.87 0.70
C LEU A 155 5.74 15.96 0.03
N LYS A 156 5.80 16.24 -1.27
CA LYS A 156 7.04 16.45 -2.02
C LYS A 156 7.87 17.60 -1.44
N ASP A 157 7.23 18.73 -1.17
CA ASP A 157 7.89 19.94 -0.62
C ASP A 157 8.45 19.68 0.79
N ASN A 158 7.90 18.72 1.51
CA ASN A 158 8.43 18.24 2.80
C ASN A 158 9.42 17.06 2.66
N GLY A 159 9.87 16.73 1.44
CA GLY A 159 10.84 15.65 1.19
C GLY A 159 10.32 14.25 1.40
N ILE A 160 8.99 14.05 1.33
CA ILE A 160 8.33 12.79 1.61
C ILE A 160 8.02 12.04 0.33
N THR A 161 8.57 10.84 0.19
CA THR A 161 8.17 9.87 -0.82
C THR A 161 7.08 8.96 -0.26
N VAL A 162 6.05 8.68 -1.05
CA VAL A 162 4.94 7.81 -0.66
C VAL A 162 4.72 6.66 -1.64
N ILE A 163 4.26 5.52 -1.12
CA ILE A 163 3.62 4.49 -1.94
C ILE A 163 2.16 4.88 -2.09
N TYR A 164 1.74 5.18 -3.32
CA TYR A 164 0.40 5.69 -3.60
C TYR A 164 -0.45 4.68 -4.36
N THR A 165 -1.61 4.38 -3.82
CA THR A 165 -2.64 3.55 -4.44
C THR A 165 -3.83 4.42 -4.81
N PRO A 166 -3.96 4.86 -6.07
CA PRO A 166 -5.00 5.79 -6.49
C PRO A 166 -6.42 5.20 -6.46
N PHE A 167 -6.51 3.88 -6.64
CA PHE A 167 -7.76 3.12 -6.62
C PHE A 167 -7.52 1.80 -5.91
N VAL A 168 -8.07 1.69 -4.72
CA VAL A 168 -7.97 0.47 -3.91
C VAL A 168 -8.92 -0.57 -4.48
N GLU A 169 -8.37 -1.77 -4.77
CA GLU A 169 -9.13 -2.86 -5.40
C GLU A 169 -9.81 -2.40 -6.70
N LEU A 170 -9.00 -2.04 -7.70
CA LEU A 170 -9.43 -1.47 -8.98
C LEU A 170 -10.48 -2.31 -9.71
N ASP A 171 -10.61 -3.60 -9.37
CA ASP A 171 -11.56 -4.55 -9.93
C ASP A 171 -12.83 -4.78 -9.07
N ASP A 172 -12.95 -4.12 -7.91
CA ASP A 172 -14.12 -4.30 -7.03
C ASP A 172 -15.36 -3.61 -7.59
N LYS A 173 -16.23 -4.39 -8.21
CA LYS A 173 -17.49 -3.92 -8.83
C LYS A 173 -18.47 -3.25 -7.86
N ASN A 174 -18.24 -3.34 -6.56
CA ASN A 174 -19.00 -2.56 -5.60
C ASN A 174 -18.56 -1.08 -5.60
N LYS A 175 -17.32 -0.78 -5.99
CA LYS A 175 -16.78 0.59 -6.06
C LYS A 175 -17.08 1.22 -7.42
N TRP A 176 -17.40 2.52 -7.43
CA TRP A 176 -17.81 3.23 -8.66
C TRP A 176 -16.78 3.08 -9.79
N HIS A 177 -15.49 3.13 -9.50
CA HIS A 177 -14.42 3.08 -10.50
C HIS A 177 -14.31 1.74 -11.26
N ALA A 178 -14.89 0.67 -10.73
CA ALA A 178 -14.86 -0.67 -11.33
C ALA A 178 -16.18 -1.09 -11.98
N LYS A 179 -17.26 -0.33 -11.83
CA LYS A 179 -18.61 -0.73 -12.30
C LYS A 179 -18.69 -0.95 -13.79
N GLU A 180 -17.96 -0.18 -14.59
CA GLU A 180 -17.95 -0.28 -16.05
C GLU A 180 -16.82 -1.19 -16.57
N GLY A 181 -16.18 -1.98 -15.70
CA GLY A 181 -15.21 -3.00 -16.07
C GLY A 181 -13.78 -2.48 -16.26
N SER A 182 -12.90 -3.40 -16.67
CA SER A 182 -11.46 -3.20 -16.72
C SER A 182 -11.02 -2.08 -17.67
N ARG A 183 -11.67 -1.95 -18.83
CA ARG A 183 -11.33 -0.91 -19.80
C ARG A 183 -11.33 0.48 -19.18
N ASN A 184 -12.39 0.85 -18.48
CA ASN A 184 -12.52 2.17 -17.87
C ASN A 184 -11.71 2.29 -16.57
N GLY A 185 -11.60 1.23 -15.77
CA GLY A 185 -10.69 1.20 -14.62
C GLY A 185 -9.23 1.45 -15.00
N ILE A 186 -8.73 0.80 -16.05
CA ILE A 186 -7.39 1.02 -16.58
C ILE A 186 -7.21 2.47 -17.06
N ARG A 187 -8.20 3.03 -17.78
CA ARG A 187 -8.15 4.42 -18.25
C ARG A 187 -8.10 5.42 -17.10
N LEU A 188 -8.87 5.20 -16.04
CA LEU A 188 -8.82 6.03 -14.82
C LEU A 188 -7.45 6.00 -14.17
N TYR A 189 -6.88 4.81 -13.97
CA TYR A 189 -5.56 4.66 -13.37
C TYR A 189 -4.49 5.41 -14.17
N ARG A 190 -4.47 5.20 -15.51
CA ARG A 190 -3.54 5.88 -16.42
C ARG A 190 -3.73 7.39 -16.40
N LEU A 191 -4.97 7.86 -16.40
CA LEU A 191 -5.28 9.29 -16.36
C LEU A 191 -4.70 9.96 -15.11
N VAL A 192 -4.89 9.35 -13.93
CA VAL A 192 -4.33 9.88 -12.66
C VAL A 192 -2.81 9.88 -12.71
N HIS A 193 -2.19 8.78 -13.17
CA HIS A 193 -0.74 8.69 -13.29
C HIS A 193 -0.17 9.77 -14.21
N ASP A 194 -0.72 9.92 -15.43
CA ASP A 194 -0.23 10.88 -16.42
C ASP A 194 -0.44 12.32 -15.95
N TYR A 195 -1.60 12.58 -15.31
CA TYR A 195 -1.91 13.89 -14.75
C TYR A 195 -0.92 14.32 -13.67
N PHE A 196 -0.57 13.42 -12.74
CA PHE A 196 0.38 13.70 -11.67
C PHE A 196 1.82 13.79 -12.20
N THR A 197 2.18 12.93 -13.15
CA THR A 197 3.48 12.99 -13.84
C THR A 197 3.67 14.31 -14.56
N LYS A 198 2.64 14.79 -15.29
CA LYS A 198 2.65 16.11 -15.96
C LYS A 198 2.80 17.27 -14.98
N LYS A 199 2.32 17.14 -13.75
CA LYS A 199 2.51 18.13 -12.67
C LYS A 199 3.90 18.01 -12.01
N GLY A 200 4.74 17.07 -12.41
CA GLY A 200 6.09 16.88 -11.87
C GLY A 200 6.14 16.23 -10.50
N LEU A 201 5.12 15.44 -10.12
CA LEU A 201 5.06 14.72 -8.84
C LEU A 201 5.91 13.45 -8.91
N ASP A 202 7.21 13.57 -8.70
CA ASP A 202 8.20 12.49 -8.79
C ASP A 202 8.48 11.77 -7.45
N ASN A 203 7.79 12.16 -6.39
CA ASN A 203 7.86 11.57 -5.06
C ASN A 203 6.90 10.38 -4.86
N ILE A 204 6.32 9.83 -5.92
CA ILE A 204 5.29 8.79 -5.88
C ILE A 204 5.85 7.46 -6.37
N ILE A 205 5.72 6.40 -5.56
CA ILE A 205 5.85 4.99 -5.96
C ILE A 205 4.44 4.49 -6.25
N TRP A 206 4.16 4.12 -7.49
CA TRP A 206 2.82 3.79 -7.96
C TRP A 206 2.45 2.34 -7.63
N ALA A 207 1.42 2.14 -6.80
CA ALA A 207 0.90 0.82 -6.46
C ALA A 207 -0.43 0.56 -7.19
N PHE A 208 -0.45 -0.52 -7.95
CA PHE A 208 -1.66 -1.10 -8.54
C PHE A 208 -2.17 -2.19 -7.59
N HIS A 209 -3.47 -2.18 -7.30
CA HIS A 209 -4.06 -3.07 -6.30
C HIS A 209 -5.39 -3.66 -6.79
N THR A 210 -5.55 -4.98 -6.63
CA THR A 210 -6.79 -5.71 -6.95
C THR A 210 -7.29 -6.54 -5.78
N THR A 211 -8.58 -6.92 -5.82
CA THR A 211 -9.15 -7.90 -4.91
C THR A 211 -8.47 -9.26 -5.04
N GLN A 212 -8.84 -10.22 -4.17
CA GLN A 212 -8.37 -11.61 -4.31
C GLN A 212 -9.03 -12.39 -5.47
N ARG A 213 -9.85 -11.75 -6.32
CA ARG A 213 -10.51 -12.40 -7.46
C ARG A 213 -9.48 -12.97 -8.43
N PRO A 214 -9.64 -14.26 -8.89
CA PRO A 214 -8.82 -14.81 -9.94
C PRO A 214 -8.95 -14.03 -11.26
N GLY A 215 -7.84 -13.83 -11.98
CA GLY A 215 -7.79 -13.09 -13.24
C GLY A 215 -7.73 -11.57 -13.12
N ALA A 216 -7.96 -11.00 -11.92
CA ALA A 216 -8.07 -9.56 -11.72
C ALA A 216 -6.76 -8.80 -12.05
N LEU A 217 -5.60 -9.36 -11.67
CA LEU A 217 -4.33 -8.70 -11.96
C LEU A 217 -4.11 -8.51 -13.46
N GLN A 218 -4.29 -9.56 -14.25
CA GLN A 218 -4.08 -9.48 -15.70
C GLN A 218 -5.15 -8.64 -16.39
N GLU A 219 -6.42 -8.78 -15.96
CA GLU A 219 -7.55 -8.07 -16.55
C GLU A 219 -7.49 -6.57 -16.37
N TYR A 220 -7.02 -6.10 -15.20
CA TYR A 220 -7.01 -4.68 -14.83
C TYR A 220 -5.63 -4.02 -14.87
N TYR A 221 -4.59 -4.72 -15.30
CA TYR A 221 -3.21 -4.19 -15.29
C TYR A 221 -3.05 -2.97 -16.19
N PRO A 222 -2.64 -1.81 -15.63
CA PRO A 222 -2.54 -0.59 -16.42
C PRO A 222 -1.38 -0.56 -17.43
N GLY A 223 -0.38 -1.38 -17.23
CA GLY A 223 0.85 -1.41 -18.04
C GLY A 223 2.10 -1.18 -17.19
N ASP A 224 3.23 -1.68 -17.68
CA ASP A 224 4.50 -1.66 -16.93
C ASP A 224 4.99 -0.24 -16.64
N GLU A 225 4.71 0.70 -17.53
CA GLU A 225 5.11 2.11 -17.41
C GLU A 225 4.32 2.88 -16.34
N TYR A 226 3.16 2.36 -15.90
CA TYR A 226 2.27 3.00 -14.94
C TYR A 226 2.40 2.45 -13.52
N VAL A 227 3.06 1.30 -13.33
CA VAL A 227 3.05 0.55 -12.08
C VAL A 227 4.46 0.29 -11.58
N ASP A 228 4.74 0.61 -10.33
CA ASP A 228 5.96 0.23 -9.61
C ASP A 228 5.71 -1.03 -8.75
N ILE A 229 4.56 -1.12 -8.09
CA ILE A 229 4.19 -2.20 -7.17
C ILE A 229 2.88 -2.86 -7.62
N ILE A 230 2.88 -4.18 -7.68
CA ILE A 230 1.69 -5.00 -7.94
C ILE A 230 1.18 -5.54 -6.60
N GLY A 231 -0.01 -5.09 -6.20
CA GLY A 231 -0.66 -5.46 -4.95
C GLY A 231 -1.91 -6.32 -5.17
N LYS A 232 -2.21 -7.14 -4.18
CA LYS A 232 -3.43 -7.95 -4.14
C LYS A 232 -3.95 -8.03 -2.72
N SER A 233 -5.28 -8.02 -2.56
CA SER A 233 -5.91 -8.33 -1.28
C SER A 233 -5.82 -9.83 -0.97
N ALA A 234 -5.68 -10.18 0.31
CA ALA A 234 -5.78 -11.54 0.79
C ALA A 234 -6.50 -11.58 2.14
N TYR A 235 -7.70 -12.11 2.14
CA TYR A 235 -8.55 -12.20 3.33
C TYR A 235 -8.90 -13.63 3.67
N GLY A 236 -9.13 -13.87 4.97
CA GLY A 236 -9.55 -15.16 5.50
C GLY A 236 -8.41 -16.20 5.58
N SER A 237 -8.80 -17.44 5.83
CA SER A 237 -7.87 -18.52 6.17
C SER A 237 -6.93 -18.95 5.02
N GLY A 238 -7.28 -18.64 3.78
CA GLY A 238 -6.52 -19.10 2.61
C GLY A 238 -5.20 -18.37 2.40
N LEU A 239 -5.16 -17.07 2.72
CA LEU A 239 -4.01 -16.19 2.43
C LEU A 239 -3.48 -16.45 1.02
N ILE A 240 -4.33 -16.25 0.01
CA ILE A 240 -4.04 -16.59 -1.37
C ILE A 240 -3.44 -15.38 -2.12
N PHE A 241 -2.65 -15.66 -3.14
CA PHE A 241 -2.23 -14.69 -4.14
C PHE A 241 -2.51 -15.29 -5.52
N ASN A 242 -3.73 -15.12 -6.01
CA ASN A 242 -4.09 -15.57 -7.35
C ASN A 242 -3.18 -14.88 -8.38
N GLU A 243 -2.81 -15.59 -9.46
CA GLU A 243 -1.92 -15.08 -10.52
C GLU A 243 -0.49 -14.78 -10.03
N TYR A 244 -0.02 -15.48 -9.00
CA TYR A 244 1.31 -15.29 -8.43
C TYR A 244 2.42 -15.42 -9.47
N GLU A 245 2.39 -16.46 -10.29
CA GLU A 245 3.41 -16.71 -11.32
C GLU A 245 3.47 -15.56 -12.35
N TRP A 246 2.32 -15.00 -12.72
CA TRP A 246 2.29 -13.83 -13.58
C TRP A 246 2.93 -12.61 -12.92
N ALA A 247 2.64 -12.36 -11.64
CA ALA A 247 3.24 -11.26 -10.89
C ALA A 247 4.76 -11.46 -10.72
N VAL A 248 5.22 -12.69 -10.48
CA VAL A 248 6.64 -13.05 -10.42
C VAL A 248 7.33 -12.80 -11.77
N GLU A 249 6.67 -13.11 -12.88
CA GLU A 249 7.20 -12.81 -14.21
C GLU A 249 7.34 -11.29 -14.41
N LYS A 250 6.38 -10.49 -13.98
CA LYS A 250 6.47 -9.01 -13.98
C LYS A 250 7.61 -8.49 -13.10
N LYS A 251 7.83 -9.11 -11.94
CA LYS A 251 9.00 -8.80 -11.10
C LYS A 251 10.31 -9.04 -11.84
N ARG A 252 10.43 -10.14 -12.55
CA ARG A 252 11.66 -10.52 -13.29
C ARG A 252 11.88 -9.70 -14.56
N SER A 253 10.83 -9.53 -15.36
CA SER A 253 10.94 -8.88 -16.68
C SER A 253 10.95 -7.35 -16.61
N SER A 254 10.23 -6.77 -15.66
CA SER A 254 9.99 -5.32 -15.57
C SER A 254 10.39 -4.72 -14.22
N GLY A 255 11.03 -5.50 -13.34
CA GLY A 255 11.55 -5.01 -12.05
C GLY A 255 10.48 -4.57 -11.06
N LYS A 256 9.24 -5.12 -11.15
CA LYS A 256 8.16 -4.75 -10.23
C LYS A 256 8.38 -5.31 -8.84
N VAL A 257 7.85 -4.63 -7.83
CA VAL A 257 7.67 -5.17 -6.49
C VAL A 257 6.30 -5.84 -6.43
N ILE A 258 6.20 -6.98 -5.73
CA ILE A 258 4.92 -7.67 -5.51
C ILE A 258 4.66 -7.84 -4.01
N TRP A 259 3.42 -7.62 -3.56
CA TRP A 259 3.06 -7.71 -2.16
C TRP A 259 1.57 -8.00 -1.92
N TRP A 260 1.20 -8.39 -0.70
CA TRP A 260 -0.18 -8.26 -0.26
C TRP A 260 -0.46 -6.81 0.14
N GLY A 261 -1.18 -6.08 -0.70
CA GLY A 261 -1.53 -4.67 -0.46
C GLY A 261 -2.50 -4.51 0.70
N GLU A 262 -3.44 -5.46 0.82
CA GLU A 262 -4.32 -5.62 1.97
C GLU A 262 -4.33 -7.06 2.46
N LEU A 263 -4.17 -7.24 3.76
CA LEU A 263 -4.15 -8.54 4.39
C LEU A 263 -5.08 -8.58 5.60
N GLY A 264 -5.95 -9.59 5.65
CA GLY A 264 -6.72 -9.93 6.84
C GLY A 264 -6.55 -11.40 7.19
N ILE A 265 -6.03 -11.70 8.38
CA ILE A 265 -5.70 -13.08 8.77
C ILE A 265 -6.94 -13.98 8.82
N ARG A 266 -8.09 -13.43 9.25
CA ARG A 266 -9.36 -14.16 9.40
C ARG A 266 -10.57 -13.26 9.22
N ASP A 267 -11.73 -13.86 9.07
CA ASP A 267 -13.03 -13.19 9.16
C ASP A 267 -13.47 -13.04 10.63
N GLN A 268 -14.34 -12.08 10.90
CA GLN A 268 -14.82 -11.77 12.26
C GLN A 268 -15.42 -12.99 13.00
N LYS A 269 -16.11 -13.86 12.29
CA LYS A 269 -16.78 -15.04 12.83
C LYS A 269 -15.86 -16.26 13.07
N ASP A 270 -14.59 -16.16 12.60
CA ASP A 270 -13.64 -17.25 12.76
C ASP A 270 -12.93 -17.14 14.12
N GLU A 271 -12.48 -18.25 14.67
CA GLU A 271 -11.61 -18.25 15.85
C GLU A 271 -10.28 -17.56 15.60
N PRO A 272 -9.64 -16.97 16.65
CA PRO A 272 -8.32 -16.35 16.52
C PRO A 272 -7.29 -17.30 15.89
N ARG A 273 -6.57 -16.80 14.89
CA ARG A 273 -5.57 -17.56 14.14
C ARG A 273 -4.14 -17.22 14.59
N ASP A 274 -3.22 -18.13 14.31
CA ASP A 274 -1.80 -17.86 14.56
C ASP A 274 -1.25 -16.88 13.50
N CYS A 275 -0.69 -15.77 13.94
CA CYS A 275 -0.07 -14.80 13.05
C CYS A 275 1.08 -15.40 12.22
N PHE A 276 1.73 -16.47 12.71
CA PHE A 276 2.77 -17.17 11.96
C PHE A 276 2.27 -17.90 10.70
N ASP A 277 0.96 -18.08 10.54
CA ASP A 277 0.38 -18.58 9.28
C ASP A 277 0.78 -17.67 8.10
N VAL A 278 0.90 -16.36 8.33
CA VAL A 278 1.36 -15.39 7.30
C VAL A 278 2.79 -15.70 6.87
N LEU A 279 3.73 -15.86 7.81
CA LEU A 279 5.12 -16.20 7.48
C LEU A 279 5.21 -17.56 6.80
N THR A 280 4.46 -18.56 7.30
CA THR A 280 4.42 -19.88 6.67
C THR A 280 3.99 -19.79 5.21
N LYS A 281 2.95 -19.03 4.91
CA LYS A 281 2.48 -18.82 3.53
C LYS A 281 3.48 -18.06 2.67
N LEU A 282 4.09 -17.02 3.20
CA LEU A 282 5.15 -16.28 2.49
C LEU A 282 6.30 -17.21 2.12
N GLU A 283 6.78 -18.03 3.06
CA GLU A 283 7.94 -18.89 2.84
C GLU A 283 7.66 -20.08 1.93
N THR A 284 6.47 -20.70 2.07
CA THR A 284 6.18 -21.95 1.36
C THR A 284 5.49 -21.75 0.02
N SER A 285 4.71 -20.68 -0.13
CA SER A 285 3.85 -20.48 -1.30
C SER A 285 4.16 -19.22 -2.09
N PHE A 286 4.62 -18.16 -1.43
CA PHE A 286 4.77 -16.83 -2.02
C PHE A 286 6.09 -16.13 -1.67
N PRO A 287 7.25 -16.81 -1.80
CA PRO A 287 8.55 -16.30 -1.33
C PRO A 287 9.02 -15.02 -2.03
N GLU A 288 8.52 -14.70 -3.21
CA GLU A 288 8.89 -13.51 -3.98
C GLU A 288 8.15 -12.24 -3.51
N LEU A 289 7.12 -12.34 -2.64
CA LEU A 289 6.45 -11.16 -2.10
C LEU A 289 7.43 -10.35 -1.25
N ALA A 290 7.46 -9.05 -1.47
CA ALA A 290 8.29 -8.14 -0.67
C ALA A 290 7.74 -7.93 0.75
N GLY A 291 6.45 -8.15 0.96
CA GLY A 291 5.79 -8.00 2.24
C GLY A 291 4.28 -7.92 2.13
N PHE A 292 3.68 -7.31 3.13
CA PHE A 292 2.23 -7.19 3.26
C PHE A 292 1.84 -5.96 4.09
N SER A 293 0.60 -5.52 3.94
CA SER A 293 -0.02 -4.50 4.79
C SER A 293 -1.31 -5.05 5.39
N PHE A 294 -1.36 -5.16 6.71
CA PHE A 294 -2.60 -5.53 7.37
C PHE A 294 -3.66 -4.43 7.20
N TRP A 295 -4.90 -4.87 7.01
CA TRP A 295 -6.06 -4.01 7.00
C TRP A 295 -6.35 -3.46 8.41
N SER A 296 -6.97 -2.28 8.51
CA SER A 296 -7.38 -1.67 9.77
C SER A 296 -8.76 -2.15 10.21
N ASP A 297 -9.77 -1.43 10.09
CA ASP A 297 -11.18 -1.68 10.43
C ASP A 297 -11.43 -2.45 11.76
N ALA A 298 -10.76 -3.60 11.97
CA ALA A 298 -10.87 -4.38 13.21
C ALA A 298 -9.62 -5.19 13.55
N GLY A 299 -9.43 -5.46 14.83
CA GLY A 299 -8.29 -6.22 15.35
C GLY A 299 -8.19 -7.65 14.83
N PHE A 300 -9.31 -8.26 14.44
CA PHE A 300 -9.32 -9.62 13.90
C PHE A 300 -8.65 -9.75 12.52
N TYR A 301 -8.45 -8.65 11.79
CA TYR A 301 -7.66 -8.68 10.55
C TYR A 301 -6.16 -8.72 10.79
N ASN A 302 -5.69 -8.21 11.93
CA ASN A 302 -4.27 -7.98 12.22
C ASN A 302 -3.79 -8.73 13.47
N VAL A 303 -2.66 -8.31 14.02
CA VAL A 303 -2.00 -8.99 15.15
C VAL A 303 -2.67 -8.79 16.52
N VAL A 304 -3.62 -7.85 16.64
CA VAL A 304 -4.18 -7.45 17.94
C VAL A 304 -5.09 -8.55 18.51
N ASP A 305 -6.02 -9.06 17.71
CA ASP A 305 -7.00 -10.07 18.13
C ASP A 305 -6.65 -11.50 17.65
N ASN A 306 -5.38 -11.71 17.26
CA ASN A 306 -4.88 -13.00 16.79
C ASN A 306 -3.75 -13.53 17.68
N LEU A 307 -3.46 -14.84 17.56
CA LEU A 307 -2.49 -15.51 18.40
C LEU A 307 -1.06 -15.14 18.04
N ASN A 308 -0.20 -15.09 19.03
CA ASN A 308 1.25 -14.87 18.88
C ASN A 308 1.67 -13.51 18.27
N GLY A 309 0.79 -12.50 18.16
CA GLY A 309 1.08 -11.20 17.58
C GLY A 309 2.42 -10.58 18.00
N PRO A 310 2.71 -10.42 19.31
CA PRO A 310 4.00 -9.86 19.76
C PRO A 310 5.22 -10.67 19.32
N LYS A 311 5.15 -12.00 19.37
CA LYS A 311 6.25 -12.89 18.96
C LYS A 311 6.45 -12.84 17.44
N PHE A 312 5.34 -12.82 16.70
CA PHE A 312 5.35 -12.70 15.25
C PHE A 312 6.03 -11.39 14.81
N MET A 313 5.64 -10.24 15.35
CA MET A 313 6.27 -8.96 15.02
C MET A 313 7.75 -8.87 15.40
N ALA A 314 8.19 -9.66 16.39
CA ALA A 314 9.59 -9.75 16.77
C ALA A 314 10.42 -10.72 15.91
N ASP A 315 9.79 -11.47 14.99
CA ASP A 315 10.50 -12.43 14.14
C ASP A 315 11.52 -11.70 13.25
N PRO A 316 12.77 -12.19 13.17
CA PRO A 316 13.84 -11.55 12.39
C PRO A 316 13.58 -11.53 10.87
N LYS A 317 12.63 -12.29 10.36
CA LYS A 317 12.21 -12.27 8.96
C LYS A 317 11.32 -11.07 8.64
N LEU A 318 10.70 -10.46 9.65
CA LEU A 318 9.88 -9.27 9.47
C LEU A 318 10.71 -8.00 9.58
N VAL A 319 10.52 -7.12 8.62
CA VAL A 319 11.10 -5.78 8.63
C VAL A 319 10.13 -4.85 9.36
N THR A 320 10.47 -4.53 10.59
CA THR A 320 9.77 -3.63 11.50
C THR A 320 10.64 -2.42 11.85
N LEU A 321 10.08 -1.37 12.45
CA LEU A 321 10.89 -0.29 13.00
C LEU A 321 11.58 -0.81 14.28
N LYS A 322 12.91 -0.79 14.28
CA LYS A 322 13.68 -1.07 15.49
C LYS A 322 13.51 0.09 16.47
N LYS A 323 13.38 -0.21 17.77
CA LYS A 323 13.51 0.81 18.80
C LYS A 323 14.85 1.52 18.62
N ARG A 324 14.80 2.84 18.49
CA ARG A 324 16.00 3.69 18.57
C ARG A 324 16.55 3.73 19.98
#